data_b07ea83f866209039e478f6e55f26801
#
_entry.id   b07ea83f866209039e478f6e55f26801
#
_cell.length_a   1.000
_cell.length_b   1.000
_cell.length_c   1.000
_cell.angle_alpha   90.00
_cell.angle_beta   90.00
_cell.angle_gamma   90.00
#
_symmetry.space_group_name_H-M   'P 1'
#
loop_
_entity.id
_entity.type
_entity.pdbx_description
1 polymer ?
#
loop_
_entity_poly.entity_id
_entity_poly.type
_entity_poly.pdbx_seq_one_letter_code
_entity_poly.pdbx_strand_id
1 'polypeptide(L)'
;MKLLLTIAMILSLLSPFGTKSSGKNPKPDGASTSYEFTYSGTMMYPITFYEVKRDSAGAVRIAYIEHNGTDVVVIPGPEDIFDHIDRAVAQYKLYKLKNSYWPRMEILDGNGWHTRIRFQHNSIYSGGSNARPPQKIYAGIDAINSYIQSVIDASSEADVLLRQDYQEYDR
;
A
#
# COMPACT_ATOMS: atom_id res chain seq x y z
N MET A 1 7.52 19.99 43.91
CA MET A 1 7.70 18.96 42.86
C MET A 1 6.40 18.63 42.15
N LYS A 2 5.57 19.62 41.78
CA LYS A 2 4.26 19.46 41.10
C LYS A 2 4.11 20.32 39.83
N LEU A 3 5.16 21.01 39.37
CA LEU A 3 5.08 21.95 38.25
C LEU A 3 5.62 21.37 36.91
N LEU A 4 6.24 20.20 36.91
CA LEU A 4 6.85 19.59 35.72
C LEU A 4 5.91 18.64 34.94
N LEU A 5 4.76 18.24 35.54
CA LEU A 5 3.84 17.32 34.88
C LEU A 5 2.81 18.02 33.96
N THR A 6 2.63 19.32 34.11
CA THR A 6 1.60 20.07 33.37
C THR A 6 2.09 20.57 32.00
N ILE A 7 3.40 20.63 31.77
CA ILE A 7 3.96 21.13 30.49
C ILE A 7 3.99 20.04 29.42
N ALA A 8 4.07 18.76 29.80
CA ALA A 8 4.10 17.65 28.84
C ALA A 8 2.75 17.38 28.15
N MET A 9 1.63 17.81 28.73
CA MET A 9 0.29 17.58 28.19
C MET A 9 -0.18 18.63 27.18
N ILE A 10 0.47 19.79 27.14
CA ILE A 10 0.07 20.91 26.26
C ILE A 10 0.77 20.83 24.90
N LEU A 11 1.91 20.14 24.78
CA LEU A 11 2.64 20.00 23.52
C LEU A 11 2.04 18.97 22.55
N SER A 12 1.13 18.10 23.00
CA SER A 12 0.47 17.11 22.15
C SER A 12 -0.74 17.62 21.37
N LEU A 13 -1.19 18.87 21.63
CA LEU A 13 -2.35 19.47 20.99
C LEU A 13 -2.02 20.38 19.80
N LEU A 14 -0.76 20.62 19.50
CA LEU A 14 -0.32 21.49 18.40
C LEU A 14 0.44 20.69 17.34
N SER A 15 -0.15 19.60 16.82
CA SER A 15 0.25 19.12 15.50
C SER A 15 -0.51 19.95 14.46
N PRO A 16 0.15 20.90 13.76
CA PRO A 16 -0.51 21.71 12.74
C PRO A 16 -0.93 20.91 11.50
N PHE A 17 -0.53 19.64 11.42
CA PHE A 17 -0.79 18.73 10.31
C PHE A 17 -1.81 17.65 10.68
N GLY A 18 -3.03 18.07 11.00
CA GLY A 18 -4.11 17.11 11.09
C GLY A 18 -4.51 16.61 9.69
N THR A 19 -4.80 15.32 9.56
CA THR A 19 -5.36 14.74 8.34
C THR A 19 -6.87 14.74 8.37
N LYS A 20 -7.51 15.00 7.22
CA LYS A 20 -8.92 14.69 6.98
C LYS A 20 -9.00 13.29 6.38
N SER A 21 -10.05 12.55 6.70
CA SER A 21 -10.27 11.22 6.15
C SER A 21 -11.77 10.97 5.94
N SER A 22 -12.12 10.15 4.95
CA SER A 22 -13.51 9.81 4.66
C SER A 22 -13.69 8.34 4.29
N GLY A 23 -14.94 7.88 4.37
CA GLY A 23 -15.33 6.52 4.02
C GLY A 23 -14.91 5.49 5.07
N LYS A 24 -15.47 4.30 4.94
CA LYS A 24 -15.12 3.11 5.75
C LYS A 24 -15.04 1.91 4.84
N ASN A 25 -14.01 1.10 5.03
CA ASN A 25 -13.91 -0.18 4.36
C ASN A 25 -14.76 -1.24 5.08
N PRO A 26 -15.29 -2.23 4.34
CA PRO A 26 -15.90 -3.39 4.93
C PRO A 26 -14.85 -4.27 5.62
N LYS A 27 -15.29 -5.14 6.52
CA LYS A 27 -14.42 -6.24 6.97
C LYS A 27 -14.17 -7.20 5.81
N PRO A 28 -13.00 -7.86 5.75
CA PRO A 28 -12.73 -8.87 4.76
C PRO A 28 -13.81 -9.94 4.70
N ASP A 29 -14.19 -10.34 3.49
CA ASP A 29 -15.15 -11.41 3.23
C ASP A 29 -14.54 -12.40 2.22
N GLY A 30 -14.09 -13.54 2.75
CA GLY A 30 -13.28 -14.53 2.06
C GLY A 30 -11.78 -14.24 2.09
N ALA A 31 -10.99 -15.10 1.44
CA ALA A 31 -9.56 -14.95 1.27
C ALA A 31 -9.21 -13.82 0.31
N SER A 32 -8.04 -13.23 0.44
CA SER A 32 -7.54 -12.23 -0.51
C SER A 32 -7.26 -12.88 -1.87
N THR A 33 -7.55 -12.14 -2.95
CA THR A 33 -7.40 -12.59 -4.34
C THR A 33 -6.48 -11.69 -5.15
N SER A 34 -6.30 -10.43 -4.73
CA SER A 34 -5.29 -9.53 -5.27
C SER A 34 -4.89 -8.46 -4.28
N TYR A 35 -3.69 -7.95 -4.47
CA TYR A 35 -3.15 -6.79 -3.76
C TYR A 35 -2.57 -5.81 -4.78
N GLU A 36 -2.79 -4.53 -4.56
CA GLU A 36 -2.24 -3.45 -5.35
C GLU A 36 -1.76 -2.35 -4.40
N PHE A 37 -0.59 -1.81 -4.66
CA PHE A 37 -0.06 -0.64 -3.98
C PHE A 37 0.67 0.25 -4.98
N THR A 38 0.38 1.55 -4.90
CA THR A 38 1.08 2.56 -5.68
C THR A 38 1.48 3.72 -4.78
N TYR A 39 2.70 4.18 -4.96
CA TYR A 39 3.19 5.44 -4.41
C TYR A 39 3.76 6.27 -5.55
N SER A 40 3.22 7.47 -5.74
CA SER A 40 3.61 8.39 -6.80
C SER A 40 3.97 9.75 -6.24
N GLY A 41 4.92 10.43 -6.89
CA GLY A 41 5.22 11.84 -6.69
C GLY A 41 4.48 12.72 -7.70
N THR A 42 5.08 13.85 -8.03
CA THR A 42 4.58 14.80 -9.06
C THR A 42 4.83 14.31 -10.50
N MET A 43 5.54 13.20 -10.66
CA MET A 43 5.89 12.65 -11.98
C MET A 43 4.80 11.72 -12.52
N MET A 44 4.84 11.51 -13.83
CA MET A 44 3.88 10.71 -14.59
C MET A 44 3.90 9.20 -14.24
N TYR A 45 5.03 8.72 -13.72
CA TYR A 45 5.22 7.32 -13.33
C TYR A 45 5.20 7.16 -11.81
N PRO A 46 4.67 6.06 -11.26
CA PRO A 46 4.76 5.77 -9.84
C PRO A 46 6.24 5.55 -9.44
N ILE A 47 6.58 6.00 -8.23
CA ILE A 47 7.89 5.73 -7.62
C ILE A 47 7.97 4.28 -7.14
N THR A 48 6.81 3.75 -6.69
CA THR A 48 6.67 2.36 -6.25
C THR A 48 5.33 1.85 -6.74
N PHE A 49 5.36 0.69 -7.35
CA PHE A 49 4.17 -0.05 -7.79
C PHE A 49 4.35 -1.52 -7.44
N TYR A 50 3.32 -2.11 -6.83
CA TYR A 50 3.21 -3.55 -6.62
C TYR A 50 1.80 -4.00 -7.01
N GLU A 51 1.71 -5.05 -7.79
CA GLU A 51 0.49 -5.80 -8.02
C GLU A 51 0.75 -7.29 -7.78
N VAL A 52 -0.09 -7.92 -6.99
CA VAL A 52 -0.09 -9.36 -6.76
C VAL A 52 -1.45 -9.90 -7.17
N LYS A 53 -1.47 -10.85 -8.10
CA LYS A 53 -2.68 -11.50 -8.58
C LYS A 53 -2.40 -12.91 -9.09
N ARG A 54 -3.46 -13.70 -9.28
CA ARG A 54 -3.35 -14.94 -10.05
C ARG A 54 -3.61 -14.66 -11.53
N ASP A 55 -2.83 -15.31 -12.39
CA ASP A 55 -3.08 -15.28 -13.83
C ASP A 55 -4.25 -16.23 -14.21
N SER A 56 -4.57 -16.31 -15.50
CA SER A 56 -5.64 -17.17 -16.02
C SER A 56 -5.41 -18.67 -15.79
N ALA A 57 -4.17 -19.08 -15.56
CA ALA A 57 -3.80 -20.45 -15.21
C ALA A 57 -3.83 -20.71 -13.68
N GLY A 58 -4.14 -19.66 -12.88
CA GLY A 58 -4.18 -19.73 -11.42
C GLY A 58 -2.82 -19.52 -10.75
N ALA A 59 -1.74 -19.34 -11.49
CA ALA A 59 -0.41 -19.12 -10.92
C ALA A 59 -0.26 -17.69 -10.39
N VAL A 60 0.40 -17.54 -9.25
CA VAL A 60 0.66 -16.24 -8.63
C VAL A 60 1.67 -15.46 -9.44
N ARG A 61 1.36 -14.18 -9.67
CA ARG A 61 2.23 -13.20 -10.33
C ARG A 61 2.42 -11.98 -9.45
N ILE A 62 3.65 -11.47 -9.45
CA ILE A 62 4.02 -10.19 -8.85
C ILE A 62 4.47 -9.29 -9.97
N ALA A 63 3.79 -8.13 -10.12
CA ALA A 63 4.24 -7.06 -10.98
C ALA A 63 4.76 -5.90 -10.12
N TYR A 64 5.87 -5.30 -10.54
CA TYR A 64 6.50 -4.18 -9.84
C TYR A 64 7.24 -3.27 -10.81
N ILE A 65 7.49 -2.02 -10.39
CA ILE A 65 8.40 -1.10 -11.10
C ILE A 65 9.78 -1.19 -10.44
N GLU A 66 10.81 -1.38 -11.25
CA GLU A 66 12.20 -1.32 -10.81
C GLU A 66 12.55 0.09 -10.31
N HIS A 67 13.46 0.15 -9.33
CA HIS A 67 13.90 1.43 -8.77
C HIS A 67 14.44 2.37 -9.87
N ASN A 68 13.87 3.57 -9.98
CA ASN A 68 14.14 4.57 -11.03
C ASN A 68 13.81 4.12 -12.47
N GLY A 69 13.06 3.02 -12.63
CA GLY A 69 12.57 2.55 -13.91
C GLY A 69 11.20 3.12 -14.28
N THR A 70 10.82 2.89 -15.54
CA THR A 70 9.49 3.15 -16.07
C THR A 70 8.77 1.86 -16.43
N ASP A 71 9.50 0.75 -16.45
CA ASP A 71 8.99 -0.54 -16.87
C ASP A 71 8.41 -1.32 -15.69
N VAL A 72 7.30 -1.95 -15.94
CA VAL A 72 6.75 -3.00 -15.07
C VAL A 72 7.42 -4.31 -15.41
N VAL A 73 7.93 -4.94 -14.37
CA VAL A 73 8.50 -6.29 -14.42
C VAL A 73 7.55 -7.25 -13.75
N VAL A 74 7.29 -8.40 -14.38
CA VAL A 74 6.43 -9.45 -13.83
C VAL A 74 7.25 -10.70 -13.56
N ILE A 75 7.14 -11.23 -12.34
CA ILE A 75 7.80 -12.45 -11.89
C ILE A 75 6.81 -13.44 -11.30
N PRO A 76 7.14 -14.73 -11.16
CA PRO A 76 6.36 -15.67 -10.37
C PRO A 76 6.33 -15.23 -8.90
N GLY A 77 5.19 -15.38 -8.25
CA GLY A 77 5.04 -15.18 -6.81
C GLY A 77 4.89 -16.52 -6.06
N PRO A 78 5.25 -16.56 -4.78
CA PRO A 78 5.03 -17.74 -3.95
C PRO A 78 3.54 -17.97 -3.70
N GLU A 79 3.11 -19.22 -3.64
CA GLU A 79 1.70 -19.61 -3.48
C GLU A 79 1.08 -19.12 -2.16
N ASP A 80 1.90 -18.95 -1.11
CA ASP A 80 1.46 -18.50 0.22
C ASP A 80 1.42 -16.97 0.40
N ILE A 81 1.67 -16.19 -0.66
CA ILE A 81 1.68 -14.73 -0.58
C ILE A 81 0.34 -14.16 -0.08
N PHE A 82 -0.77 -14.77 -0.49
CA PHE A 82 -2.09 -14.35 -0.04
C PHE A 82 -2.33 -14.64 1.45
N ASP A 83 -1.73 -15.69 2.00
CA ASP A 83 -1.77 -15.96 3.44
C ASP A 83 -0.99 -14.89 4.22
N HIS A 84 0.11 -14.36 3.67
CA HIS A 84 0.84 -13.23 4.25
C HIS A 84 0.01 -11.95 4.23
N ILE A 85 -0.68 -11.67 3.13
CA ILE A 85 -1.59 -10.53 3.00
C ILE A 85 -2.72 -10.64 4.03
N ASP A 86 -3.40 -11.78 4.11
CA ASP A 86 -4.52 -12.00 5.02
C ASP A 86 -4.10 -11.89 6.50
N ARG A 87 -2.92 -12.41 6.86
CA ARG A 87 -2.35 -12.23 8.20
C ARG A 87 -2.10 -10.76 8.53
N ALA A 88 -1.51 -9.99 7.60
CA ALA A 88 -1.27 -8.56 7.79
C ALA A 88 -2.60 -7.79 7.93
N VAL A 89 -3.60 -8.10 7.08
CA VAL A 89 -4.94 -7.50 7.15
C VAL A 89 -5.59 -7.72 8.51
N ALA A 90 -5.51 -8.94 9.04
CA ALA A 90 -6.08 -9.29 10.34
C ALA A 90 -5.30 -8.64 11.50
N GLN A 91 -3.97 -8.77 11.51
CA GLN A 91 -3.09 -8.29 12.57
C GLN A 91 -3.15 -6.78 12.74
N TYR A 92 -3.06 -6.03 11.64
CA TYR A 92 -3.04 -4.57 11.64
C TYR A 92 -4.42 -3.96 11.46
N LYS A 93 -5.46 -4.79 11.27
CA LYS A 93 -6.86 -4.37 11.08
C LYS A 93 -7.02 -3.40 9.92
N LEU A 94 -6.44 -3.74 8.74
CA LEU A 94 -6.43 -2.86 7.57
C LEU A 94 -7.83 -2.45 7.11
N TYR A 95 -8.88 -3.21 7.43
CA TYR A 95 -10.28 -2.80 7.20
C TYR A 95 -10.70 -1.54 7.98
N LYS A 96 -9.88 -1.06 8.94
CA LYS A 96 -10.09 0.23 9.62
C LYS A 96 -9.51 1.42 8.86
N LEU A 97 -8.77 1.19 7.78
CA LEU A 97 -8.37 2.26 6.88
C LEU A 97 -9.60 3.01 6.39
N LYS A 98 -9.50 4.32 6.29
CA LYS A 98 -10.48 5.14 5.58
C LYS A 98 -10.20 5.07 4.09
N ASN A 99 -11.22 5.30 3.27
CA ASN A 99 -11.06 5.26 1.83
C ASN A 99 -10.08 6.33 1.33
N SER A 100 -9.98 7.45 2.07
CA SER A 100 -9.09 8.53 1.67
C SER A 100 -8.58 9.36 2.85
N TYR A 101 -7.39 9.92 2.68
CA TYR A 101 -6.69 10.78 3.61
C TYR A 101 -6.17 12.02 2.90
N TRP A 102 -6.37 13.21 3.49
CA TRP A 102 -5.89 14.50 2.98
C TRP A 102 -5.27 15.32 4.10
N PRO A 103 -4.31 16.19 3.80
CA PRO A 103 -3.84 17.18 4.77
C PRO A 103 -4.94 18.20 5.05
N ARG A 104 -4.88 18.86 6.20
CA ARG A 104 -5.82 19.93 6.53
C ARG A 104 -5.59 21.20 5.70
N MET A 105 -4.35 21.43 5.28
CA MET A 105 -3.94 22.54 4.43
C MET A 105 -3.72 21.99 3.02
N GLU A 106 -4.07 22.78 2.01
CA GLU A 106 -3.80 22.46 0.62
C GLU A 106 -2.29 22.47 0.36
N ILE A 107 -1.79 21.44 -0.28
CA ILE A 107 -0.39 21.29 -0.70
C ILE A 107 -0.42 21.16 -2.21
N LEU A 108 0.20 22.11 -2.92
CA LEU A 108 0.15 22.19 -4.39
C LEU A 108 0.96 21.06 -5.04
N ASP A 109 2.11 20.71 -4.47
CA ASP A 109 2.96 19.63 -4.95
C ASP A 109 3.04 18.52 -3.90
N GLY A 110 2.78 17.29 -4.30
CA GLY A 110 2.77 16.26 -3.31
C GLY A 110 2.79 14.83 -3.81
N ASN A 111 3.04 13.97 -2.85
CA ASN A 111 3.05 12.54 -3.06
C ASN A 111 1.65 11.96 -2.82
N GLY A 112 1.26 11.06 -3.71
CA GLY A 112 0.07 10.24 -3.56
C GLY A 112 0.42 8.79 -3.25
N TRP A 113 -0.47 8.11 -2.59
CA TRP A 113 -0.41 6.65 -2.43
C TRP A 113 -1.82 6.09 -2.50
N HIS A 114 -1.94 4.87 -2.96
CA HIS A 114 -3.16 4.10 -2.82
C HIS A 114 -2.84 2.62 -2.65
N THR A 115 -3.78 1.90 -2.06
CA THR A 115 -3.75 0.45 -1.94
C THR A 115 -5.13 -0.12 -2.14
N ARG A 116 -5.20 -1.29 -2.74
CA ARG A 116 -6.42 -2.09 -2.89
C ARG A 116 -6.12 -3.54 -2.56
N ILE A 117 -6.93 -4.11 -1.70
CA ILE A 117 -6.91 -5.55 -1.40
C ILE A 117 -8.27 -6.09 -1.78
N ARG A 118 -8.33 -6.98 -2.76
CA ARG A 118 -9.57 -7.66 -3.15
C ARG A 118 -9.67 -8.99 -2.40
N PHE A 119 -10.85 -9.28 -1.92
CA PHE A 119 -11.23 -10.55 -1.34
C PHE A 119 -12.23 -11.25 -2.25
N GLN A 120 -12.62 -12.46 -1.93
CA GLN A 120 -13.59 -13.22 -2.73
C GLN A 120 -14.90 -12.47 -2.94
N HIS A 121 -15.38 -11.72 -1.93
CA HIS A 121 -16.71 -11.09 -1.97
C HIS A 121 -16.69 -9.56 -1.77
N ASN A 122 -15.57 -8.97 -1.38
CA ASN A 122 -15.46 -7.52 -1.21
C ASN A 122 -14.03 -7.01 -1.41
N SER A 123 -13.79 -5.74 -1.08
CA SER A 123 -12.44 -5.16 -1.14
C SER A 123 -12.23 -4.08 -0.08
N ILE A 124 -10.98 -3.90 0.31
CA ILE A 124 -10.47 -2.75 1.04
C ILE A 124 -9.79 -1.83 0.01
N TYR A 125 -10.13 -0.54 0.05
CA TYR A 125 -9.46 0.50 -0.72
C TYR A 125 -9.08 1.65 0.19
N SER A 126 -7.88 2.17 0.01
CA SER A 126 -7.43 3.35 0.74
C SER A 126 -6.39 4.12 -0.07
N GLY A 127 -6.41 5.43 0.05
CA GLY A 127 -5.41 6.29 -0.57
C GLY A 127 -5.25 7.60 0.17
N GLY A 128 -4.21 8.35 -0.18
CA GLY A 128 -3.95 9.64 0.40
C GLY A 128 -3.06 10.51 -0.47
N SER A 129 -3.28 11.83 -0.39
CA SER A 129 -2.40 12.83 -0.97
C SER A 129 -1.76 13.61 0.17
N ASN A 130 -0.43 13.57 0.26
CA ASN A 130 0.35 14.21 1.35
C ASN A 130 -0.15 13.89 2.77
N ALA A 131 -0.87 12.79 2.92
CA ALA A 131 -1.44 12.34 4.17
C ALA A 131 -1.40 10.82 4.27
N ARG A 132 -1.14 10.32 5.46
CA ARG A 132 -1.11 8.88 5.77
C ARG A 132 -2.10 8.56 6.89
N PRO A 133 -2.58 7.32 6.96
CA PRO A 133 -3.35 6.85 8.11
C PRO A 133 -2.46 6.80 9.37
N PRO A 134 -3.06 6.55 10.55
CA PRO A 134 -2.29 6.29 11.75
C PRO A 134 -1.23 5.21 11.54
N GLN A 135 0.00 5.46 11.98
CA GLN A 135 1.17 4.59 11.76
C GLN A 135 0.89 3.12 12.12
N LYS A 136 0.14 2.88 13.21
CA LYS A 136 -0.20 1.53 13.66
C LYS A 136 -0.96 0.71 12.60
N ILE A 137 -1.78 1.36 11.77
CA ILE A 137 -2.53 0.68 10.70
C ILE A 137 -1.68 0.65 9.42
N TYR A 138 -0.99 1.77 9.11
CA TYR A 138 -0.13 1.85 7.92
C TYR A 138 0.99 0.81 7.95
N ALA A 139 1.50 0.46 9.12
CA ALA A 139 2.49 -0.60 9.30
C ALA A 139 2.06 -1.97 8.70
N GLY A 140 0.77 -2.21 8.52
CA GLY A 140 0.29 -3.41 7.83
C GLY A 140 0.52 -3.35 6.31
N ILE A 141 0.40 -2.17 5.70
CA ILE A 141 0.76 -1.95 4.29
C ILE A 141 2.28 -2.12 4.12
N ASP A 142 3.07 -1.51 5.03
CA ASP A 142 4.52 -1.63 5.03
C ASP A 142 4.96 -3.11 5.18
N ALA A 143 4.28 -3.89 6.02
CA ALA A 143 4.57 -5.31 6.19
C ALA A 143 4.32 -6.13 4.92
N ILE A 144 3.21 -5.87 4.22
CA ILE A 144 2.90 -6.53 2.93
C ILE A 144 3.95 -6.12 1.89
N ASN A 145 4.23 -4.83 1.74
CA ASN A 145 5.19 -4.32 0.77
C ASN A 145 6.61 -4.86 1.02
N SER A 146 7.03 -4.94 2.30
CA SER A 146 8.34 -5.49 2.67
C SER A 146 8.45 -6.98 2.34
N TYR A 147 7.37 -7.75 2.51
CA TYR A 147 7.36 -9.15 2.11
C TYR A 147 7.47 -9.28 0.58
N ILE A 148 6.67 -8.52 -0.19
CA ILE A 148 6.75 -8.50 -1.65
C ILE A 148 8.16 -8.12 -2.10
N GLN A 149 8.75 -7.07 -1.52
CA GLN A 149 10.12 -6.65 -1.83
C GLN A 149 11.13 -7.76 -1.56
N SER A 150 10.99 -8.51 -0.47
CA SER A 150 11.88 -9.63 -0.18
C SER A 150 11.82 -10.76 -1.23
N VAL A 151 10.64 -10.98 -1.82
CA VAL A 151 10.47 -11.93 -2.94
C VAL A 151 11.16 -11.41 -4.21
N ILE A 152 10.99 -10.11 -4.49
CA ILE A 152 11.62 -9.44 -5.63
C ILE A 152 13.15 -9.51 -5.50
N ASP A 153 13.70 -9.18 -4.33
CA ASP A 153 15.14 -9.20 -4.06
C ASP A 153 15.76 -10.60 -4.15
N ALA A 154 14.96 -11.64 -3.94
CA ALA A 154 15.37 -13.04 -4.09
C ALA A 154 15.23 -13.56 -5.53
N SER A 155 14.56 -12.84 -6.43
CA SER A 155 14.39 -13.21 -7.84
C SER A 155 15.61 -12.85 -8.67
N SER A 156 15.72 -13.48 -9.83
CA SER A 156 16.77 -13.24 -10.82
C SER A 156 16.19 -12.83 -12.16
N GLU A 157 17.03 -12.35 -13.09
CA GLU A 157 16.58 -12.02 -14.45
C GLU A 157 15.99 -13.24 -15.19
N ALA A 158 16.38 -14.46 -14.81
CA ALA A 158 15.80 -15.68 -15.36
C ALA A 158 14.34 -15.92 -14.94
N ASP A 159 13.88 -15.26 -13.86
CA ASP A 159 12.50 -15.35 -13.35
C ASP A 159 11.58 -14.33 -14.04
N VAL A 160 12.11 -13.39 -14.83
CA VAL A 160 11.30 -12.35 -15.48
C VAL A 160 10.42 -12.97 -16.56
N LEU A 161 9.10 -12.84 -16.40
CA LEU A 161 8.09 -13.33 -17.32
C LEU A 161 7.67 -12.29 -18.35
N LEU A 162 7.69 -11.01 -17.96
CA LEU A 162 7.30 -9.87 -18.78
C LEU A 162 8.06 -8.64 -18.30
N ARG A 163 8.44 -7.77 -19.27
CA ARG A 163 8.93 -6.42 -19.04
C ARG A 163 8.30 -5.49 -20.06
N GLN A 164 7.58 -4.47 -19.62
CA GLN A 164 6.94 -3.49 -20.51
C GLN A 164 6.75 -2.15 -19.82
N ASP A 165 6.58 -1.07 -20.60
CA ASP A 165 6.32 0.26 -20.07
C ASP A 165 5.05 0.27 -19.20
N TYR A 166 5.08 1.01 -18.08
CA TYR A 166 3.96 1.08 -17.14
C TYR A 166 2.65 1.54 -17.79
N GLN A 167 2.73 2.51 -18.72
CA GLN A 167 1.52 3.03 -19.39
C GLN A 167 0.87 2.00 -20.31
N GLU A 168 1.63 1.02 -20.82
CA GLU A 168 1.11 -0.10 -21.59
C GLU A 168 0.52 -1.19 -20.69
N TYR A 169 1.10 -1.36 -19.50
CA TYR A 169 0.66 -2.36 -18.52
C TYR A 169 -0.69 -1.98 -17.87
N ASP A 170 -0.90 -0.69 -17.58
CA ASP A 170 -2.09 -0.17 -16.88
C ASP A 170 -3.32 0.00 -17.82
N ARG A 171 -3.21 -0.35 -19.12
CA ARG A 171 -4.31 -0.34 -20.10
C ARG A 171 -5.00 -1.68 -20.17
#